data_c0ae71b4d71ce8df19983e37cc3395df
#
_entry.id   c0ae71b4d71ce8df19983e37cc3395df
#
_cell.length_a   1.000
_cell.length_b   1.000
_cell.length_c   1.000
_cell.angle_alpha   90.00
_cell.angle_beta   90.00
_cell.angle_gamma   90.00
#
_symmetry.space_group_name_H-M   'P 1'
#
loop_
_entity.id
_entity.type
_entity.pdbx_description
1 polymer ?
#
loop_
_entity_poly.entity_id
_entity_poly.type
_entity_poly.pdbx_seq_one_letter_code
_entity_poly.pdbx_strand_id
1 'polypeptide(L)'
;MGGKVVASHSSALSALDLPQAGQVIDALAKAGVGVVTLPAANLFLQGREATKLTPRGLTRVTELQRAGVTVAAASDNIQDPFVPPGSGDLLEIARWALLAGHLGSNDLEKAFGMITTAPARLMGLDADYGVRPGARADLLIAQAEDAPDLVASGPLQRTVLVNGRVVAGSL
;
A
#
# COMPACT_ATOMS: atom_id res chain seq x y z
N MET A 1 11.39 22.31 12.28
CA MET A 1 10.96 20.89 12.19
C MET A 1 9.94 20.79 11.07
N GLY A 2 10.33 20.35 9.88
CA GLY A 2 9.39 20.03 8.82
C GLY A 2 8.67 18.74 9.20
N GLY A 3 7.40 18.82 9.58
CA GLY A 3 6.58 17.64 9.82
C GLY A 3 6.43 16.85 8.50
N LYS A 4 6.52 15.53 8.56
CA LYS A 4 6.19 14.68 7.41
C LYS A 4 4.68 14.81 7.16
N VAL A 5 4.31 15.15 5.92
CA VAL A 5 2.91 15.21 5.49
C VAL A 5 2.62 13.98 4.65
N VAL A 6 1.50 13.35 4.90
CA VAL A 6 1.02 12.19 4.16
C VAL A 6 -0.41 12.45 3.71
N ALA A 7 -0.67 12.32 2.41
CA ALA A 7 -2.00 12.40 1.83
C ALA A 7 -2.57 10.98 1.65
N SER A 8 -3.82 10.77 2.06
CA SER A 8 -4.52 9.51 1.83
C SER A 8 -5.41 9.58 0.59
N HIS A 9 -5.77 8.41 0.05
CA HIS A 9 -6.58 8.21 -1.14
C HIS A 9 -5.99 8.82 -2.41
N SER A 10 -5.91 10.15 -2.49
CA SER A 10 -5.48 10.91 -3.66
C SER A 10 -6.21 10.50 -4.95
N SER A 11 -7.44 10.04 -4.81
CA SER A 11 -8.27 9.50 -5.90
C SER A 11 -8.59 10.53 -6.98
N ALA A 12 -8.64 11.81 -6.62
CA ALA A 12 -8.83 12.92 -7.57
C ALA A 12 -7.77 12.95 -8.69
N LEU A 13 -6.56 12.43 -8.44
CA LEU A 13 -5.52 12.33 -9.48
C LEU A 13 -5.95 11.45 -10.65
N SER A 14 -6.84 10.48 -10.44
CA SER A 14 -7.34 9.62 -11.52
C SER A 14 -8.28 10.34 -12.48
N ALA A 15 -8.90 11.43 -12.05
CA ALA A 15 -9.82 12.25 -12.86
C ALA A 15 -9.12 13.33 -13.68
N LEU A 16 -7.85 13.59 -13.42
CA LEU A 16 -7.04 14.56 -14.15
C LEU A 16 -6.45 13.96 -15.43
N ASP A 17 -6.26 14.77 -16.45
CA ASP A 17 -5.44 14.38 -17.59
C ASP A 17 -3.95 14.24 -17.19
N LEU A 18 -3.14 13.66 -18.07
CA LEU A 18 -1.72 13.41 -17.76
C LEU A 18 -0.92 14.69 -17.45
N PRO A 19 -1.05 15.79 -18.20
CA PRO A 19 -0.33 17.02 -17.88
C PRO A 19 -0.73 17.62 -16.53
N GLN A 20 -2.03 17.65 -16.20
CA GLN A 20 -2.53 18.17 -14.93
C GLN A 20 -2.10 17.29 -13.75
N ALA A 21 -2.24 15.98 -13.89
CA ALA A 21 -1.77 15.03 -12.87
C ALA A 21 -0.27 15.17 -12.65
N GLY A 22 0.53 15.30 -13.71
CA GLY A 22 1.98 15.49 -13.63
C GLY A 22 2.36 16.70 -12.79
N GLN A 23 1.72 17.86 -13.02
CA GLN A 23 1.97 19.07 -12.22
C GLN A 23 1.72 18.86 -10.73
N VAL A 24 0.64 18.18 -10.36
CA VAL A 24 0.31 17.87 -8.96
C VAL A 24 1.32 16.88 -8.38
N ILE A 25 1.67 15.83 -9.13
CA ILE A 25 2.63 14.82 -8.70
C ILE A 25 4.02 15.43 -8.47
N ASP A 26 4.48 16.29 -9.36
CA ASP A 26 5.75 17.00 -9.22
C ASP A 26 5.75 17.91 -7.98
N ALA A 27 4.63 18.58 -7.71
CA ALA A 27 4.47 19.40 -6.49
C ALA A 27 4.53 18.55 -5.21
N LEU A 28 3.88 17.38 -5.20
CA LEU A 28 3.94 16.43 -4.08
C LEU A 28 5.37 15.92 -3.85
N ALA A 29 6.04 15.53 -4.92
CA ALA A 29 7.43 15.07 -4.87
C ALA A 29 8.37 16.16 -4.32
N LYS A 30 8.27 17.38 -4.86
CA LYS A 30 9.07 18.54 -4.42
C LYS A 30 8.83 18.91 -2.96
N ALA A 31 7.59 18.79 -2.50
CA ALA A 31 7.21 19.07 -1.11
C ALA A 31 7.53 17.92 -0.15
N GLY A 32 7.98 16.75 -0.64
CA GLY A 32 8.25 15.57 0.19
C GLY A 32 6.98 14.96 0.81
N VAL A 33 5.82 15.18 0.18
CA VAL A 33 4.54 14.61 0.64
C VAL A 33 4.46 13.15 0.22
N GLY A 34 4.23 12.25 1.19
CA GLY A 34 3.95 10.85 0.91
C GLY A 34 2.47 10.61 0.57
N VAL A 35 2.18 9.48 -0.04
CA VAL A 35 0.80 9.10 -0.40
C VAL A 35 0.49 7.70 0.14
N VAL A 36 -0.73 7.52 0.69
CA VAL A 36 -1.28 6.20 1.01
C VAL A 36 -2.44 5.92 0.07
N THR A 37 -2.29 4.91 -0.79
CA THR A 37 -3.39 4.41 -1.63
C THR A 37 -4.25 3.43 -0.84
N LEU A 38 -5.55 3.47 -1.08
CA LEU A 38 -6.56 2.69 -0.37
C LEU A 38 -7.43 1.92 -1.37
N PRO A 39 -6.84 0.93 -2.08
CA PRO A 39 -7.46 0.35 -3.28
C PRO A 39 -8.80 -0.33 -2.98
N ALA A 40 -8.91 -1.09 -1.90
CA ALA A 40 -10.14 -1.80 -1.56
C ALA A 40 -11.31 -0.84 -1.28
N ALA A 41 -11.06 0.17 -0.44
CA ALA A 41 -12.07 1.18 -0.10
C ALA A 41 -12.48 2.00 -1.33
N ASN A 42 -11.51 2.45 -2.14
CA ASN A 42 -11.81 3.24 -3.33
C ASN A 42 -12.60 2.44 -4.37
N LEU A 43 -12.23 1.18 -4.63
CA LEU A 43 -12.96 0.31 -5.54
C LEU A 43 -14.39 0.06 -5.08
N PHE A 44 -14.61 -0.09 -3.78
CA PHE A 44 -15.92 -0.33 -3.23
C PHE A 44 -16.81 0.92 -3.25
N LEU A 45 -16.27 2.10 -2.93
CA LEU A 45 -17.05 3.32 -2.74
C LEU A 45 -17.23 4.15 -4.02
N GLN A 46 -16.25 4.11 -4.94
CA GLN A 46 -16.24 5.00 -6.11
C GLN A 46 -17.11 4.49 -7.26
N GLY A 47 -17.75 5.43 -7.95
CA GLY A 47 -18.44 5.18 -9.21
C GLY A 47 -19.71 4.34 -9.13
N ARG A 48 -20.33 4.18 -7.96
CA ARG A 48 -21.52 3.32 -7.75
C ARG A 48 -22.72 3.70 -8.62
N GLU A 49 -22.87 4.98 -8.91
CA GLU A 49 -23.99 5.50 -9.71
C GLU A 49 -23.63 5.64 -11.20
N ALA A 50 -22.40 5.32 -11.57
CA ALA A 50 -21.96 5.43 -12.94
C ALA A 50 -22.63 4.36 -13.82
N THR A 51 -23.32 4.78 -14.87
CA THR A 51 -23.96 3.89 -15.83
C THR A 51 -23.06 3.51 -17.01
N LYS A 52 -21.91 4.15 -17.13
CA LYS A 52 -20.94 3.96 -18.22
C LYS A 52 -19.53 4.30 -17.74
N LEU A 53 -18.54 3.46 -18.09
CA LEU A 53 -17.13 3.64 -17.78
C LEU A 53 -16.92 3.99 -16.28
N THR A 54 -17.36 3.12 -15.41
CA THR A 54 -17.34 3.29 -13.96
C THR A 54 -15.96 3.75 -13.47
N PRO A 55 -15.83 4.97 -12.91
CA PRO A 55 -14.57 5.43 -12.33
C PRO A 55 -14.24 4.59 -11.10
N ARG A 56 -12.97 4.21 -10.96
CA ARG A 56 -12.52 3.35 -9.85
C ARG A 56 -11.87 4.13 -8.71
N GLY A 57 -11.59 5.41 -8.91
CA GLY A 57 -11.04 6.30 -7.89
C GLY A 57 -9.65 5.91 -7.37
N LEU A 58 -8.89 5.17 -8.16
CA LEU A 58 -7.55 4.73 -7.78
C LEU A 58 -6.53 5.81 -8.13
N THR A 59 -5.65 6.12 -7.17
CA THR A 59 -4.59 7.09 -7.43
C THR A 59 -3.57 6.56 -8.44
N ARG A 60 -2.78 7.46 -9.02
CA ARG A 60 -1.75 7.17 -10.03
C ARG A 60 -0.47 6.65 -9.39
N VAL A 61 -0.50 5.42 -8.87
CA VAL A 61 0.61 4.80 -8.11
C VAL A 61 1.91 4.83 -8.89
N THR A 62 1.89 4.38 -10.14
CA THR A 62 3.08 4.28 -10.98
C THR A 62 3.72 5.63 -11.24
N GLU A 63 2.94 6.64 -11.57
CA GLU A 63 3.41 7.99 -11.84
C GLU A 63 3.97 8.65 -10.58
N LEU A 64 3.28 8.49 -9.44
CA LEU A 64 3.75 8.97 -8.14
C LEU A 64 5.11 8.36 -7.78
N GLN A 65 5.25 7.03 -7.89
CA GLN A 65 6.51 6.35 -7.60
C GLN A 65 7.64 6.76 -8.55
N ARG A 66 7.35 6.93 -9.85
CA ARG A 66 8.34 7.41 -10.84
C ARG A 66 8.83 8.82 -10.54
N ALA A 67 7.98 9.66 -9.98
CA ALA A 67 8.34 11.01 -9.53
C ALA A 67 9.08 11.03 -8.18
N GLY A 68 9.31 9.87 -7.55
CA GLY A 68 10.01 9.75 -6.27
C GLY A 68 9.13 9.96 -5.04
N VAL A 69 7.80 10.02 -5.20
CA VAL A 69 6.87 10.05 -4.07
C VAL A 69 6.85 8.70 -3.38
N THR A 70 6.99 8.67 -2.06
CA THR A 70 6.80 7.45 -1.28
C THR A 70 5.32 7.09 -1.26
N VAL A 71 4.96 5.94 -1.84
CA VAL A 71 3.57 5.46 -1.89
C VAL A 71 3.44 4.20 -1.05
N ALA A 72 2.62 4.27 -0.01
CA ALA A 72 2.18 3.11 0.78
C ALA A 72 0.78 2.66 0.36
N ALA A 73 0.39 1.46 0.76
CA ALA A 73 -0.96 0.93 0.60
C ALA A 73 -1.52 0.48 1.95
N ALA A 74 -2.81 0.75 2.18
CA ALA A 74 -3.51 0.36 3.39
C ALA A 74 -4.95 -0.08 3.08
N SER A 75 -5.58 -0.73 4.06
CA SER A 75 -6.94 -1.27 3.94
C SER A 75 -8.01 -0.18 3.97
N ASP A 76 -7.81 0.87 4.79
CA ASP A 76 -8.87 1.79 5.21
C ASP A 76 -9.94 1.03 6.02
N ASN A 77 -11.20 1.26 5.75
CA ASN A 77 -12.34 0.59 6.40
C ASN A 77 -12.33 -0.94 6.22
N ILE A 78 -12.68 -1.66 7.26
CA ILE A 78 -12.76 -3.13 7.28
C ILE A 78 -14.01 -3.54 8.04
N GLN A 79 -14.88 -4.32 7.40
CA GLN A 79 -16.08 -4.90 8.00
C GLN A 79 -16.94 -3.87 8.75
N ASP A 80 -17.13 -2.71 8.13
CA ASP A 80 -17.94 -1.62 8.65
C ASP A 80 -19.01 -1.18 7.63
N PRO A 81 -19.91 -0.23 7.97
CA PRO A 81 -20.96 0.23 7.06
C PRO A 81 -20.45 0.83 5.74
N PHE A 82 -19.22 1.33 5.68
CA PHE A 82 -18.66 1.93 4.48
C PHE A 82 -18.00 0.88 3.58
N VAL A 83 -17.26 -0.08 4.16
CA VAL A 83 -16.60 -1.16 3.44
C VAL A 83 -16.85 -2.49 4.16
N PRO A 84 -17.94 -3.20 3.83
CA PRO A 84 -18.32 -4.44 4.50
C PRO A 84 -17.30 -5.59 4.40
N PRO A 85 -16.56 -5.79 3.28
CA PRO A 85 -15.53 -6.81 3.19
C PRO A 85 -14.20 -6.33 3.77
N GLY A 86 -13.32 -7.28 4.07
CA GLY A 86 -11.92 -7.04 4.46
C GLY A 86 -11.48 -7.97 5.58
N SER A 87 -10.24 -8.42 5.48
CA SER A 87 -9.62 -9.34 6.43
C SER A 87 -8.62 -8.65 7.38
N GLY A 88 -8.21 -7.43 7.05
CA GLY A 88 -7.08 -6.75 7.69
C GLY A 88 -5.71 -7.27 7.23
N ASP A 89 -5.67 -8.21 6.30
CA ASP A 89 -4.44 -8.75 5.74
C ASP A 89 -3.82 -7.79 4.72
N LEU A 90 -2.66 -7.23 5.03
CA LEU A 90 -1.98 -6.30 4.13
C LEU A 90 -1.46 -6.98 2.85
N LEU A 91 -1.23 -8.29 2.83
CA LEU A 91 -0.92 -9.00 1.57
C LEU A 91 -2.11 -8.97 0.59
N GLU A 92 -3.34 -9.03 1.11
CA GLU A 92 -4.53 -8.80 0.30
C GLU A 92 -4.52 -7.39 -0.30
N ILE A 93 -4.16 -6.38 0.50
CA ILE A 93 -4.06 -4.99 0.04
C ILE A 93 -2.97 -4.80 -1.01
N ALA A 94 -1.82 -5.46 -0.87
CA ALA A 94 -0.77 -5.45 -1.89
C ALA A 94 -1.27 -5.99 -3.24
N ARG A 95 -2.05 -7.07 -3.23
CA ARG A 95 -2.69 -7.63 -4.44
C ARG A 95 -3.72 -6.69 -5.03
N TRP A 96 -4.57 -6.08 -4.20
CA TRP A 96 -5.51 -5.07 -4.67
C TRP A 96 -4.79 -3.89 -5.30
N ALA A 97 -3.69 -3.42 -4.70
CA ALA A 97 -2.87 -2.35 -5.28
C ALA A 97 -2.27 -2.76 -6.63
N LEU A 98 -1.78 -4.00 -6.74
CA LEU A 98 -1.23 -4.54 -7.99
C LEU A 98 -2.29 -4.62 -9.09
N LEU A 99 -3.40 -5.29 -8.82
CA LEU A 99 -4.45 -5.58 -9.81
C LEU A 99 -5.19 -4.31 -10.22
N ALA A 100 -5.66 -3.55 -9.24
CA ALA A 100 -6.49 -2.38 -9.48
C ALA A 100 -5.67 -1.16 -9.92
N GLY A 101 -4.43 -1.05 -9.45
CA GLY A 101 -3.48 -0.01 -9.85
C GLY A 101 -2.79 -0.28 -11.18
N HIS A 102 -3.09 -1.41 -11.84
CA HIS A 102 -2.45 -1.86 -13.08
C HIS A 102 -0.92 -1.86 -13.00
N LEU A 103 -0.37 -2.30 -11.86
CA LEU A 103 1.06 -2.51 -11.73
C LEU A 103 1.47 -3.71 -12.60
N GLY A 104 2.68 -3.68 -13.13
CA GLY A 104 3.17 -4.74 -14.01
C GLY A 104 3.51 -6.05 -13.30
N SER A 105 3.73 -7.11 -14.05
CA SER A 105 4.13 -8.42 -13.52
C SER A 105 5.45 -8.38 -12.75
N ASN A 106 6.31 -7.41 -13.03
CA ASN A 106 7.59 -7.22 -12.34
C ASN A 106 7.48 -6.30 -11.11
N ASP A 107 6.26 -5.89 -10.72
CA ASP A 107 6.03 -4.93 -9.63
C ASP A 107 5.54 -5.60 -8.33
N LEU A 108 5.60 -6.95 -8.23
CA LEU A 108 5.24 -7.68 -7.01
C LEU A 108 6.07 -7.24 -5.79
N GLU A 109 7.39 -7.08 -5.99
CA GLU A 109 8.28 -6.58 -4.94
C GLU A 109 7.93 -5.12 -4.55
N LYS A 110 7.56 -4.28 -5.53
CA LYS A 110 7.09 -2.92 -5.24
C LYS A 110 5.79 -2.93 -4.45
N ALA A 111 4.83 -3.81 -4.81
CA ALA A 111 3.58 -3.97 -4.07
C ALA A 111 3.84 -4.43 -2.63
N PHE A 112 4.80 -5.33 -2.42
CA PHE A 112 5.25 -5.71 -1.08
C PHE A 112 5.87 -4.52 -0.33
N GLY A 113 6.71 -3.73 -0.99
CA GLY A 113 7.28 -2.50 -0.42
C GLY A 113 6.22 -1.49 0.00
N MET A 114 5.08 -1.42 -0.71
CA MET A 114 3.98 -0.50 -0.38
C MET A 114 3.28 -0.85 0.93
N ILE A 115 3.37 -2.09 1.40
CA ILE A 115 2.76 -2.53 2.67
C ILE A 115 3.79 -2.72 3.79
N THR A 116 5.08 -2.52 3.52
CA THR A 116 6.18 -2.77 4.47
C THR A 116 7.09 -1.55 4.62
N THR A 117 8.05 -1.39 3.73
CA THR A 117 9.09 -0.33 3.83
C THR A 117 8.54 1.07 3.59
N ALA A 118 7.56 1.23 2.70
CA ALA A 118 6.97 2.54 2.42
C ALA A 118 6.20 3.09 3.64
N PRO A 119 5.27 2.35 4.28
CA PRO A 119 4.63 2.83 5.50
C PRO A 119 5.62 3.06 6.63
N ALA A 120 6.63 2.21 6.82
CA ALA A 120 7.68 2.43 7.82
C ALA A 120 8.38 3.78 7.61
N ARG A 121 8.74 4.11 6.37
CA ARG A 121 9.32 5.39 5.99
C ARG A 121 8.39 6.56 6.26
N LEU A 122 7.12 6.45 5.90
CA LEU A 122 6.12 7.51 6.14
C LEU A 122 5.89 7.76 7.63
N MET A 123 5.97 6.71 8.45
CA MET A 123 5.86 6.81 9.91
C MET A 123 7.17 7.22 10.60
N GLY A 124 8.28 7.30 9.87
CA GLY A 124 9.59 7.64 10.44
C GLY A 124 10.25 6.50 11.21
N LEU A 125 9.90 5.27 10.87
CA LEU A 125 10.40 4.04 11.52
C LEU A 125 11.57 3.39 10.74
N ASP A 126 12.06 4.00 9.68
CA ASP A 126 13.08 3.42 8.78
C ASP A 126 14.32 2.93 9.53
N ALA A 127 14.74 3.64 10.60
CA ALA A 127 15.92 3.30 11.36
C ALA A 127 15.79 1.97 12.12
N ASP A 128 14.58 1.62 12.54
CA ASP A 128 14.29 0.46 13.39
C ASP A 128 13.54 -0.65 12.64
N TYR A 129 13.14 -0.41 11.39
CA TYR A 129 12.37 -1.34 10.58
C TYR A 129 13.26 -2.22 9.69
N GLY A 130 12.89 -3.51 9.58
CA GLY A 130 13.50 -4.47 8.65
C GLY A 130 14.23 -5.61 9.34
N VAL A 131 14.53 -6.65 8.56
CA VAL A 131 15.21 -7.87 9.01
C VAL A 131 16.73 -7.61 9.00
N ARG A 132 17.26 -7.19 10.15
CA ARG A 132 18.70 -6.92 10.32
C ARG A 132 19.12 -7.06 11.78
N PRO A 133 20.40 -7.38 12.08
CA PRO A 133 20.89 -7.44 13.45
C PRO A 133 20.64 -6.11 14.19
N GLY A 134 20.12 -6.21 15.41
CA GLY A 134 19.80 -5.06 16.26
C GLY A 134 18.45 -4.39 16.01
N ALA A 135 17.73 -4.74 14.95
CA ALA A 135 16.35 -4.28 14.76
C ALA A 135 15.39 -5.02 15.69
N ARG A 136 14.24 -4.40 15.95
CA ARG A 136 13.16 -5.03 16.71
C ARG A 136 12.63 -6.24 15.92
N ALA A 137 12.49 -7.36 16.60
CA ALA A 137 12.01 -8.60 16.00
C ALA A 137 10.48 -8.61 15.85
N ASP A 138 9.95 -7.70 15.03
CA ASP A 138 8.57 -7.70 14.54
C ASP A 138 8.59 -8.35 13.16
N LEU A 139 8.26 -9.63 13.09
CA LEU A 139 8.51 -10.47 11.93
C LEU A 139 7.24 -11.20 11.49
N LEU A 140 7.08 -11.37 10.19
CA LEU A 140 6.17 -12.31 9.59
C LEU A 140 7.01 -13.47 9.02
N ILE A 141 6.72 -14.70 9.47
CA ILE A 141 7.26 -15.92 8.89
C ILE A 141 6.16 -16.58 8.09
N ALA A 142 6.43 -16.88 6.84
CA ALA A 142 5.48 -17.51 5.93
C ALA A 142 6.21 -18.46 4.97
N GLN A 143 5.50 -19.45 4.45
CA GLN A 143 6.03 -20.38 3.47
C GLN A 143 5.96 -19.72 2.07
N ALA A 144 7.03 -19.06 1.68
CA ALA A 144 7.21 -18.42 0.40
C ALA A 144 8.70 -18.40 0.03
N GLU A 145 9.03 -18.41 -1.25
CA GLU A 145 10.40 -18.39 -1.73
C GLU A 145 11.04 -17.00 -1.55
N ASP A 146 10.25 -15.95 -1.80
CA ASP A 146 10.67 -14.56 -1.69
C ASP A 146 9.46 -13.62 -1.46
N ALA A 147 9.69 -12.31 -1.46
CA ALA A 147 8.63 -11.32 -1.31
C ALA A 147 7.65 -11.27 -2.49
N PRO A 148 8.07 -11.37 -3.76
CA PRO A 148 7.20 -11.58 -4.90
C PRO A 148 6.27 -12.78 -4.76
N ASP A 149 6.80 -13.95 -4.41
CA ASP A 149 6.01 -15.16 -4.18
C ASP A 149 5.04 -14.98 -3.02
N LEU A 150 5.48 -14.36 -1.92
CA LEU A 150 4.61 -14.06 -0.79
C LEU A 150 3.38 -13.22 -1.19
N VAL A 151 3.56 -12.22 -2.04
CA VAL A 151 2.44 -11.41 -2.56
C VAL A 151 1.59 -12.22 -3.54
N ALA A 152 2.20 -12.99 -4.43
CA ALA A 152 1.49 -13.76 -5.45
C ALA A 152 0.65 -14.89 -4.86
N SER A 153 1.24 -15.72 -4.02
CA SER A 153 0.60 -16.91 -3.44
C SER A 153 -0.26 -16.59 -2.21
N GLY A 154 0.19 -15.66 -1.35
CA GLY A 154 -0.46 -15.28 -0.11
C GLY A 154 -0.75 -16.42 0.82
N PRO A 155 0.26 -17.13 1.28
CA PRO A 155 0.08 -18.34 2.09
C PRO A 155 -0.75 -18.03 3.34
N LEU A 156 -1.67 -18.94 3.67
CA LEU A 156 -2.54 -18.80 4.85
C LEU A 156 -1.80 -19.12 6.15
N GLN A 157 -0.85 -20.08 6.08
CA GLN A 157 -0.04 -20.44 7.24
C GLN A 157 1.07 -19.41 7.44
N ARG A 158 0.97 -18.69 8.54
CA ARG A 158 1.89 -17.62 8.91
C ARG A 158 2.12 -17.61 10.40
N THR A 159 3.33 -17.25 10.80
CA THR A 159 3.67 -16.98 12.19
C THR A 159 4.04 -15.51 12.32
N VAL A 160 3.41 -14.84 13.26
CA VAL A 160 3.66 -13.42 13.55
C VAL A 160 4.40 -13.31 14.87
N LEU A 161 5.53 -12.61 14.83
CA LEU A 161 6.29 -12.25 16.03
C LEU A 161 6.18 -10.74 16.25
N VAL A 162 6.00 -10.37 17.51
CA VAL A 162 6.11 -8.98 17.97
C VAL A 162 7.13 -8.94 19.10
N ASN A 163 8.15 -8.13 18.93
CA ASN A 163 9.27 -8.04 19.87
C ASN A 163 9.87 -9.41 20.22
N GLY A 164 10.02 -10.28 19.22
CA GLY A 164 10.58 -11.62 19.35
C GLY A 164 9.65 -12.69 19.96
N ARG A 165 8.40 -12.35 20.27
CA ARG A 165 7.41 -13.29 20.82
C ARG A 165 6.37 -13.64 19.77
N VAL A 166 6.06 -14.92 19.65
CA VAL A 166 4.97 -15.39 18.79
C VAL A 166 3.65 -14.89 19.36
N VAL A 167 2.90 -14.13 18.54
CA VAL A 167 1.57 -13.58 18.90
C VAL A 167 0.45 -14.20 18.07
N ALA A 168 0.77 -14.81 16.93
CA ALA A 168 -0.17 -15.56 16.10
C ALA A 168 0.57 -16.63 15.30
N GLY A 169 -0.12 -17.74 14.99
CA GLY A 169 0.48 -18.90 14.33
C GLY A 169 1.29 -19.76 15.28
N SER A 170 2.12 -20.64 14.74
CA SER A 170 3.07 -21.51 15.46
C SER A 170 4.38 -21.58 14.68
N LEU A 171 5.48 -21.79 15.37
CA LEU A 171 6.80 -22.08 14.78
C LEU A 171 6.91 -23.56 14.46
#